data_7bbc9c79b7a5674c25f34bd402d6ab7b
#
_entry.id   7bbc9c79b7a5674c25f34bd402d6ab7b
#
_cell.length_a   1.000
_cell.length_b   1.000
_cell.length_c   1.000
_cell.angle_alpha   90.00
_cell.angle_beta   90.00
_cell.angle_gamma   90.00
#
_symmetry.space_group_name_H-M   'P 1'
#
loop_
_entity.id
_entity.type
_entity.pdbx_description
1 polymer ?
#
loop_
_entity_poly.entity_id
_entity_poly.type
_entity_poly.pdbx_seq_one_letter_code
_entity_poly.pdbx_strand_id
1 'polypeptide(L)'
;SRGLGDVYKRQIHKGEPGHPGEPMWEPSNHLIKFVTNMDFSDPSYHLPHFYELFAEKVEEEDREFWRQAAAASREYLHKACHPQTGLSAEYADYDGTPHAGHQEIFGKHDWYYSDAYRTIANIAMDHLWYDKDPWQTEIANRLQRFYCEEQREHWDGVFLIDGTRLEEKALHPVAIVAVNAQASLAADGPHIKECVDRFWNTPLRTGDRRYYDNFLYLFAMLALSGNYRIYK
;
A
#
# COMPACT_ATOMS: atom_id res chain seq x y z
N SER A 1 -21.47 -2.43 -20.00
CA SER A 1 -20.27 -2.84 -19.29
C SER A 1 -20.60 -3.73 -18.09
N ARG A 2 -20.91 -5.00 -18.37
CA ARG A 2 -21.15 -6.01 -17.30
C ARG A 2 -19.83 -6.56 -16.69
N GLY A 3 -18.67 -6.19 -17.19
CA GLY A 3 -17.41 -6.86 -16.89
C GLY A 3 -16.77 -6.52 -15.54
N LEU A 4 -16.72 -5.25 -15.15
CA LEU A 4 -16.05 -4.84 -13.92
C LEU A 4 -16.87 -5.14 -12.67
N GLY A 5 -18.20 -4.89 -12.70
CA GLY A 5 -19.09 -5.24 -11.59
C GLY A 5 -19.06 -6.73 -11.24
N ASP A 6 -18.96 -7.61 -12.24
CA ASP A 6 -18.88 -9.06 -12.03
C ASP A 6 -17.54 -9.51 -11.42
N VAL A 7 -16.46 -8.75 -11.58
CA VAL A 7 -15.12 -9.16 -11.07
C VAL A 7 -15.07 -9.07 -9.55
N TYR A 8 -15.46 -7.96 -8.93
CA TYR A 8 -15.40 -7.87 -7.46
C TYR A 8 -16.54 -8.60 -6.78
N LYS A 9 -17.74 -8.68 -7.35
CA LYS A 9 -18.81 -9.56 -6.85
C LYS A 9 -18.33 -11.01 -6.75
N ARG A 10 -17.62 -11.48 -7.76
CA ARG A 10 -17.04 -12.84 -7.73
C ARG A 10 -15.97 -12.99 -6.66
N GLN A 11 -15.24 -11.95 -6.31
CA GLN A 11 -14.18 -12.03 -5.29
C GLN A 11 -14.74 -12.13 -3.86
N ILE A 12 -15.78 -11.36 -3.54
CA ILE A 12 -16.37 -11.36 -2.20
C ILE A 12 -17.36 -12.52 -1.98
N HIS A 13 -18.02 -12.98 -3.04
CA HIS A 13 -19.01 -14.06 -2.99
C HIS A 13 -18.44 -15.46 -3.28
N LYS A 14 -17.14 -15.60 -3.48
CA LYS A 14 -16.50 -16.90 -3.67
C LYS A 14 -16.76 -17.81 -2.46
N GLY A 15 -17.10 -19.09 -2.73
CA GLY A 15 -17.48 -20.05 -1.69
C GLY A 15 -18.97 -20.15 -1.40
N GLU A 16 -19.77 -19.18 -1.86
CA GLU A 16 -21.23 -19.22 -1.77
C GLU A 16 -21.85 -20.17 -2.80
N PRO A 17 -23.10 -20.63 -2.61
CA PRO A 17 -23.81 -21.45 -3.60
C PRO A 17 -23.83 -20.80 -5.00
N GLY A 18 -23.30 -21.48 -6.00
CA GLY A 18 -23.19 -20.98 -7.37
C GLY A 18 -21.92 -20.14 -7.65
N HIS A 19 -21.09 -19.86 -6.66
CA HIS A 19 -19.85 -19.10 -6.78
C HIS A 19 -18.62 -19.92 -6.31
N PRO A 20 -18.13 -20.86 -7.11
CA PRO A 20 -17.05 -21.75 -6.69
C PRO A 20 -15.74 -21.01 -6.46
N GLY A 21 -14.93 -21.50 -5.51
CA GLY A 21 -13.63 -20.97 -5.13
C GLY A 21 -13.64 -20.42 -3.70
N GLU A 22 -12.59 -19.73 -3.32
CA GLU A 22 -12.42 -19.10 -2.00
C GLU A 22 -12.40 -17.58 -2.13
N PRO A 23 -12.96 -16.84 -1.16
CA PRO A 23 -12.96 -15.37 -1.20
C PRO A 23 -11.55 -14.82 -0.97
N MET A 24 -11.24 -13.71 -1.65
CA MET A 24 -10.00 -12.95 -1.40
C MET A 24 -10.06 -12.15 -0.08
N TRP A 25 -11.24 -11.83 0.40
CA TRP A 25 -11.43 -11.20 1.71
C TRP A 25 -11.77 -12.24 2.76
N GLU A 26 -11.14 -12.10 3.93
CA GLU A 26 -11.49 -12.93 5.07
C GLU A 26 -12.85 -12.48 5.63
N PRO A 27 -13.86 -13.37 5.66
CA PRO A 27 -15.22 -12.96 6.02
C PRO A 27 -15.37 -12.47 7.45
N SER A 28 -14.50 -12.92 8.36
CA SER A 28 -14.58 -12.59 9.78
C SER A 28 -14.08 -11.18 10.13
N ASN A 29 -13.18 -10.61 9.32
CA ASN A 29 -12.54 -9.33 9.59
C ASN A 29 -12.54 -8.34 8.42
N HIS A 30 -13.06 -8.72 7.25
CA HIS A 30 -13.11 -7.93 6.01
C HIS A 30 -11.73 -7.49 5.47
N LEU A 31 -10.65 -8.15 5.88
CA LEU A 31 -9.31 -7.88 5.37
C LEU A 31 -9.03 -8.72 4.12
N ILE A 32 -8.31 -8.14 3.19
CA ILE A 32 -7.86 -8.84 1.99
C ILE A 32 -6.76 -9.84 2.36
N LYS A 33 -6.84 -11.03 1.79
CA LYS A 33 -5.81 -12.08 1.92
C LYS A 33 -4.65 -11.79 0.96
N PHE A 34 -3.46 -12.26 1.28
CA PHE A 34 -2.37 -12.28 0.31
C PHE A 34 -2.75 -13.15 -0.90
N VAL A 35 -3.16 -14.38 -0.65
CA VAL A 35 -3.82 -15.28 -1.62
C VAL A 35 -4.93 -16.07 -0.93
N THR A 36 -5.88 -16.60 -1.68
CA THR A 36 -7.13 -17.16 -1.15
C THR A 36 -6.96 -18.27 -0.11
N ASN A 37 -5.91 -19.06 -0.20
CA ASN A 37 -5.63 -20.20 0.68
C ASN A 37 -4.67 -19.89 1.84
N MET A 38 -4.40 -18.60 2.09
CA MET A 38 -3.55 -18.16 3.20
C MET A 38 -4.32 -17.27 4.18
N ASP A 39 -3.87 -17.28 5.43
CA ASP A 39 -4.51 -16.62 6.58
C ASP A 39 -3.76 -15.35 7.05
N PHE A 40 -3.03 -14.72 6.13
CA PHE A 40 -2.34 -13.44 6.32
C PHE A 40 -2.56 -12.51 5.14
N SER A 41 -2.07 -11.28 5.25
CA SER A 41 -2.24 -10.23 4.27
C SER A 41 -0.92 -9.65 3.77
N ASP A 42 -1.01 -8.81 2.75
CA ASP A 42 0.02 -7.87 2.31
C ASP A 42 -0.49 -6.46 2.59
N PRO A 43 0.18 -5.66 3.45
CA PRO A 43 -0.24 -4.29 3.73
C PRO A 43 -0.44 -3.44 2.47
N SER A 44 0.31 -3.71 1.41
CA SER A 44 0.19 -3.00 0.13
C SER A 44 -1.04 -3.38 -0.70
N TYR A 45 -1.78 -4.43 -0.32
CA TYR A 45 -3.03 -4.83 -0.98
C TYR A 45 -4.23 -4.07 -0.43
N HIS A 46 -4.08 -3.38 0.71
CA HIS A 46 -5.15 -2.60 1.31
C HIS A 46 -5.34 -1.28 0.55
N LEU A 47 -6.49 -1.15 -0.10
CA LEU A 47 -6.84 -0.05 -0.99
C LEU A 47 -8.15 0.62 -0.54
N PRO A 48 -8.21 1.19 0.68
CA PRO A 48 -9.46 1.73 1.23
C PRO A 48 -10.12 2.76 0.32
N HIS A 49 -9.35 3.57 -0.41
CA HIS A 49 -9.87 4.51 -1.41
C HIS A 49 -10.62 3.83 -2.57
N PHE A 50 -10.20 2.66 -3.02
CA PHE A 50 -10.96 1.90 -4.01
C PHE A 50 -12.17 1.20 -3.39
N TYR A 51 -12.08 0.74 -2.14
CA TYR A 51 -13.22 0.10 -1.48
C TYR A 51 -14.36 1.10 -1.22
N GLU A 52 -14.05 2.35 -0.86
CA GLU A 52 -15.03 3.44 -0.80
C GLU A 52 -15.69 3.67 -2.17
N LEU A 53 -14.89 3.72 -3.24
CA LEU A 53 -15.41 3.88 -4.60
C LEU A 53 -16.26 2.68 -5.02
N PHE A 54 -15.90 1.46 -4.63
CA PHE A 54 -16.71 0.27 -4.89
C PHE A 54 -18.05 0.37 -4.15
N ALA A 55 -18.05 0.78 -2.87
CA ALA A 55 -19.27 1.00 -2.10
C ALA A 55 -20.24 1.97 -2.76
N GLU A 56 -19.75 2.94 -3.54
CA GLU A 56 -20.59 3.88 -4.30
C GLU A 56 -21.16 3.26 -5.59
N LYS A 57 -20.49 2.29 -6.19
CA LYS A 57 -20.74 1.82 -7.57
C LYS A 57 -21.32 0.42 -7.68
N VAL A 58 -21.23 -0.38 -6.61
CA VAL A 58 -21.79 -1.75 -6.60
C VAL A 58 -23.28 -1.73 -6.31
N GLU A 59 -23.93 -2.91 -6.47
CA GLU A 59 -25.33 -3.11 -6.07
C GLU A 59 -25.51 -2.84 -4.57
N GLU A 60 -26.70 -2.46 -4.15
CA GLU A 60 -26.98 -2.03 -2.78
C GLU A 60 -26.63 -3.08 -1.74
N GLU A 61 -26.83 -4.35 -2.03
CA GLU A 61 -26.53 -5.50 -1.18
C GLU A 61 -25.03 -5.64 -0.82
N ASP A 62 -24.14 -5.20 -1.73
CA ASP A 62 -22.69 -5.33 -1.55
C ASP A 62 -22.04 -4.07 -0.90
N ARG A 63 -22.77 -2.97 -0.84
CA ARG A 63 -22.21 -1.67 -0.40
C ARG A 63 -21.69 -1.69 1.01
N GLU A 64 -22.39 -2.38 1.90
CA GLU A 64 -22.00 -2.45 3.30
C GLU A 64 -20.70 -3.22 3.48
N PHE A 65 -20.53 -4.32 2.76
CA PHE A 65 -19.27 -5.06 2.77
C PHE A 65 -18.08 -4.16 2.41
N TRP A 66 -18.20 -3.36 1.35
CA TRP A 66 -17.11 -2.49 0.92
C TRP A 66 -16.83 -1.34 1.87
N ARG A 67 -17.84 -0.80 2.55
CA ARG A 67 -17.63 0.18 3.63
C ARG A 67 -16.87 -0.42 4.80
N GLN A 68 -17.25 -1.63 5.20
CA GLN A 68 -16.56 -2.35 6.26
C GLN A 68 -15.14 -2.71 5.88
N ALA A 69 -14.90 -3.17 4.66
CA ALA A 69 -13.56 -3.46 4.14
C ALA A 69 -12.66 -2.20 4.11
N ALA A 70 -13.22 -1.03 3.75
CA ALA A 70 -12.47 0.23 3.78
C ALA A 70 -12.08 0.61 5.23
N ALA A 71 -13.03 0.52 6.17
CA ALA A 71 -12.77 0.83 7.58
C ALA A 71 -11.76 -0.17 8.19
N ALA A 72 -11.97 -1.46 7.99
CA ALA A 72 -11.07 -2.52 8.48
C ALA A 72 -9.65 -2.37 7.92
N SER A 73 -9.51 -2.00 6.64
CA SER A 73 -8.20 -1.75 6.03
C SER A 73 -7.47 -0.57 6.66
N ARG A 74 -8.15 0.54 6.99
CA ARG A 74 -7.54 1.67 7.70
C ARG A 74 -7.05 1.24 9.08
N GLU A 75 -7.88 0.57 9.87
CA GLU A 75 -7.49 0.06 11.19
C GLU A 75 -6.33 -0.95 11.12
N TYR A 76 -6.31 -1.80 10.10
CA TYR A 76 -5.22 -2.73 9.87
C TYR A 76 -3.91 -2.01 9.57
N LEU A 77 -3.92 -0.99 8.70
CA LEU A 77 -2.74 -0.21 8.35
C LEU A 77 -2.13 0.51 9.55
N HIS A 78 -2.94 0.96 10.53
CA HIS A 78 -2.43 1.51 11.78
C HIS A 78 -1.56 0.52 12.57
N LYS A 79 -1.89 -0.78 12.47
CA LYS A 79 -1.15 -1.86 13.15
C LYS A 79 0.05 -2.34 12.34
N ALA A 80 -0.10 -2.41 11.02
CA ALA A 80 0.92 -2.95 10.11
C ALA A 80 2.07 -1.96 9.83
N CYS A 81 1.84 -0.65 9.97
CA CYS A 81 2.88 0.35 9.82
C CYS A 81 3.56 0.65 11.17
N HIS A 82 4.88 0.61 11.18
CA HIS A 82 5.65 0.85 12.40
C HIS A 82 5.53 2.30 12.87
N PRO A 83 5.23 2.55 14.17
CA PRO A 83 4.84 3.87 14.66
C PRO A 83 5.93 4.94 14.65
N GLN A 84 7.22 4.58 14.54
CA GLN A 84 8.32 5.54 14.48
C GLN A 84 8.82 5.77 13.05
N THR A 85 8.91 4.71 12.24
CA THR A 85 9.51 4.77 10.90
C THR A 85 8.51 4.98 9.78
N GLY A 86 7.25 4.56 9.98
CA GLY A 86 6.24 4.51 8.93
C GLY A 86 6.41 3.34 7.95
N LEU A 87 7.37 2.45 8.19
CA LEU A 87 7.59 1.27 7.35
C LEU A 87 6.55 0.18 7.66
N SER A 88 6.18 -0.59 6.65
CA SER A 88 5.40 -1.83 6.78
C SER A 88 6.20 -3.01 6.24
N ALA A 89 5.90 -4.20 6.74
CA ALA A 89 6.46 -5.41 6.16
C ALA A 89 5.88 -5.71 4.78
N GLU A 90 6.55 -6.57 4.01
CA GLU A 90 6.02 -7.07 2.74
C GLU A 90 4.76 -7.88 2.97
N TYR A 91 4.76 -8.75 4.00
CA TYR A 91 3.57 -9.48 4.46
C TYR A 91 3.38 -9.29 5.96
N ALA A 92 2.13 -9.29 6.41
CA ALA A 92 1.79 -9.17 7.82
C ALA A 92 0.52 -9.98 8.15
N ASP A 93 0.47 -10.49 9.37
CA ASP A 93 -0.70 -11.17 9.91
C ASP A 93 -1.85 -10.18 10.09
N TYR A 94 -3.07 -10.66 10.30
CA TYR A 94 -4.25 -9.78 10.42
C TYR A 94 -4.24 -8.86 11.64
N ASP A 95 -3.36 -9.11 12.59
CA ASP A 95 -3.11 -8.19 13.72
C ASP A 95 -2.06 -7.10 13.42
N GLY A 96 -1.46 -7.14 12.22
CA GLY A 96 -0.44 -6.20 11.77
C GLY A 96 1.00 -6.64 12.04
N THR A 97 1.21 -7.77 12.74
CA THR A 97 2.54 -8.31 13.01
C THR A 97 3.22 -8.75 11.70
N PRO A 98 4.50 -8.38 11.45
CA PRO A 98 5.22 -8.87 10.28
C PRO A 98 5.22 -10.39 10.20
N HIS A 99 4.85 -10.92 9.04
CA HIS A 99 4.72 -12.35 8.80
C HIS A 99 6.09 -12.97 8.53
N ALA A 100 6.69 -13.57 9.56
CA ALA A 100 8.05 -14.12 9.52
C ALA A 100 8.07 -15.66 9.51
N GLY A 101 9.18 -16.24 9.02
CA GLY A 101 9.47 -17.66 9.17
C GLY A 101 8.80 -18.58 8.16
N HIS A 102 8.03 -18.07 7.22
CA HIS A 102 7.39 -18.83 6.15
C HIS A 102 8.23 -18.76 4.86
N GLN A 103 8.40 -19.89 4.21
CA GLN A 103 9.18 -20.01 2.97
C GLN A 103 8.33 -20.38 1.76
N GLU A 104 7.02 -20.37 1.92
CA GLU A 104 6.07 -20.89 0.93
C GLU A 104 5.92 -19.97 -0.28
N ILE A 105 6.35 -18.72 -0.18
CA ILE A 105 6.13 -17.69 -1.18
C ILE A 105 7.37 -16.83 -1.43
N PHE A 106 7.25 -15.92 -2.38
CA PHE A 106 8.29 -14.98 -2.78
C PHE A 106 8.49 -13.86 -1.77
N GLY A 107 9.69 -13.31 -1.73
CA GLY A 107 9.97 -12.05 -1.06
C GLY A 107 10.63 -12.19 0.31
N LYS A 108 10.70 -11.07 0.98
CA LYS A 108 11.33 -10.89 2.30
C LYS A 108 10.24 -10.52 3.31
N HIS A 109 9.44 -11.45 3.60
CA HIS A 109 8.13 -11.41 4.28
C HIS A 109 7.99 -10.37 5.39
N ASP A 110 8.93 -10.33 6.34
CA ASP A 110 8.96 -9.43 7.48
C ASP A 110 9.76 -8.13 7.25
N TRP A 111 10.29 -7.93 6.04
CA TRP A 111 11.10 -6.76 5.69
C TRP A 111 10.27 -5.68 4.97
N TYR A 112 10.71 -4.43 5.11
CA TYR A 112 10.28 -3.37 4.19
C TYR A 112 11.00 -3.57 2.86
N TYR A 113 10.34 -4.27 1.95
CA TYR A 113 10.93 -4.74 0.71
C TYR A 113 9.86 -4.79 -0.40
N SER A 114 10.28 -4.68 -1.64
CA SER A 114 9.47 -4.88 -2.85
C SER A 114 8.03 -4.37 -2.75
N ASP A 115 7.06 -5.23 -2.44
CA ASP A 115 5.64 -4.92 -2.43
C ASP A 115 5.26 -3.92 -1.31
N ALA A 116 5.96 -3.94 -0.17
CA ALA A 116 5.74 -3.02 0.94
C ALA A 116 5.82 -1.54 0.54
N TYR A 117 6.60 -1.20 -0.50
CA TYR A 117 6.74 0.19 -0.94
C TYR A 117 5.41 0.83 -1.35
N ARG A 118 4.46 0.05 -1.87
CA ARG A 118 3.14 0.54 -2.29
C ARG A 118 2.24 0.96 -1.14
N THR A 119 2.49 0.48 0.08
CA THR A 119 1.63 0.74 1.24
C THR A 119 1.41 2.23 1.47
N ILE A 120 2.49 3.02 1.55
CA ILE A 120 2.36 4.47 1.78
C ILE A 120 1.72 5.19 0.58
N ALA A 121 1.93 4.71 -0.64
CA ALA A 121 1.29 5.28 -1.81
C ALA A 121 -0.24 5.10 -1.77
N ASN A 122 -0.73 3.95 -1.30
CA ASN A 122 -2.15 3.67 -1.11
C ASN A 122 -2.75 4.50 0.02
N ILE A 123 -2.02 4.66 1.15
CA ILE A 123 -2.42 5.55 2.26
C ILE A 123 -2.56 7.00 1.76
N ALA A 124 -1.59 7.49 0.99
CA ALA A 124 -1.62 8.83 0.43
C ALA A 124 -2.78 9.05 -0.55
N MET A 125 -3.14 8.04 -1.34
CA MET A 125 -4.31 8.11 -2.23
C MET A 125 -5.63 8.10 -1.47
N ASP A 126 -5.72 7.33 -0.38
CA ASP A 126 -6.91 7.32 0.47
C ASP A 126 -7.12 8.68 1.15
N HIS A 127 -6.06 9.28 1.65
CA HIS A 127 -6.09 10.64 2.19
C HIS A 127 -6.55 11.65 1.12
N LEU A 128 -5.93 11.63 -0.06
CA LEU A 128 -6.25 12.56 -1.14
C LEU A 128 -7.71 12.48 -1.60
N TRP A 129 -8.29 11.29 -1.64
CA TRP A 129 -9.63 11.09 -2.19
C TRP A 129 -10.74 11.21 -1.15
N TYR A 130 -10.48 10.84 0.11
CA TYR A 130 -11.54 10.72 1.13
C TYR A 130 -11.25 11.43 2.44
N ASP A 131 -10.00 11.61 2.85
CA ASP A 131 -9.58 12.34 4.06
C ASP A 131 -10.38 11.90 5.33
N LYS A 132 -10.51 10.58 5.51
CA LYS A 132 -11.30 10.00 6.61
C LYS A 132 -10.48 9.60 7.83
N ASP A 133 -9.15 9.63 7.73
CA ASP A 133 -8.25 9.10 8.75
C ASP A 133 -7.06 10.04 8.97
N PRO A 134 -7.09 10.87 10.02
CA PRO A 134 -6.00 11.81 10.32
C PRO A 134 -4.63 11.17 10.55
N TRP A 135 -4.60 9.90 10.97
CA TRP A 135 -3.36 9.14 11.15
C TRP A 135 -2.53 9.04 9.85
N GLN A 136 -3.18 9.11 8.69
CA GLN A 136 -2.51 9.06 7.39
C GLN A 136 -1.49 10.18 7.21
N THR A 137 -1.77 11.36 7.74
CA THR A 137 -0.81 12.48 7.76
C THR A 137 0.38 12.18 8.68
N GLU A 138 0.12 11.63 9.85
CA GLU A 138 1.18 11.28 10.79
C GLU A 138 2.15 10.24 10.21
N ILE A 139 1.61 9.17 9.62
CA ILE A 139 2.44 8.08 9.11
C ILE A 139 3.24 8.49 7.87
N ALA A 140 2.67 9.35 7.01
CA ALA A 140 3.36 9.94 5.88
C ALA A 140 4.55 10.82 6.32
N ASN A 141 4.34 11.66 7.34
CA ASN A 141 5.41 12.47 7.92
C ASN A 141 6.52 11.60 8.54
N ARG A 142 6.17 10.51 9.22
CA ARG A 142 7.15 9.59 9.84
C ARG A 142 8.02 8.90 8.79
N LEU A 143 7.41 8.40 7.71
CA LEU A 143 8.16 7.78 6.62
C LEU A 143 9.12 8.79 5.95
N GLN A 144 8.64 9.99 5.65
CA GLN A 144 9.49 11.02 5.05
C GLN A 144 10.64 11.42 5.99
N ARG A 145 10.38 11.58 7.29
CA ARG A 145 11.41 11.85 8.29
C ARG A 145 12.44 10.71 8.33
N PHE A 146 12.00 9.46 8.37
CA PHE A 146 12.87 8.29 8.36
C PHE A 146 13.87 8.35 7.19
N TYR A 147 13.40 8.60 5.98
CA TYR A 147 14.28 8.67 4.81
C TYR A 147 15.10 9.95 4.74
N CYS A 148 14.53 11.10 5.09
CA CYS A 148 15.23 12.37 4.95
C CYS A 148 16.21 12.68 6.08
N GLU A 149 15.99 12.17 7.28
CA GLU A 149 16.85 12.43 8.44
C GLU A 149 17.69 11.21 8.83
N GLU A 150 17.05 10.04 9.01
CA GLU A 150 17.70 8.86 9.57
C GLU A 150 18.45 8.04 8.52
N GLN A 151 17.91 7.98 7.28
CA GLN A 151 18.48 7.17 6.18
C GLN A 151 18.88 8.01 4.96
N ARG A 152 19.28 9.24 5.17
CA ARG A 152 19.59 10.22 4.11
C ARG A 152 20.52 9.70 3.00
N GLU A 153 21.53 8.92 3.39
CA GLU A 153 22.53 8.32 2.48
C GLU A 153 22.15 6.92 1.99
N HIS A 154 20.98 6.40 2.41
CA HIS A 154 20.60 4.99 2.23
C HIS A 154 19.20 4.80 1.65
N TRP A 155 18.81 5.66 0.73
CA TRP A 155 17.50 5.55 0.04
C TRP A 155 17.36 4.25 -0.78
N ASP A 156 18.46 3.57 -1.03
CA ASP A 156 18.52 2.24 -1.66
C ASP A 156 18.70 1.10 -0.65
N GLY A 157 18.55 1.37 0.64
CA GLY A 157 18.66 0.40 1.71
C GLY A 157 17.45 -0.53 1.81
N VAL A 158 17.68 -1.67 2.46
CA VAL A 158 16.64 -2.61 2.90
C VAL A 158 16.57 -2.55 4.43
N PHE A 159 15.37 -2.60 4.98
CA PHE A 159 15.16 -2.38 6.41
C PHE A 159 14.17 -3.41 6.99
N LEU A 160 14.35 -3.76 8.25
CA LEU A 160 13.26 -4.21 9.09
C LEU A 160 12.33 -3.02 9.36
N ILE A 161 11.10 -3.28 9.76
CA ILE A 161 10.12 -2.19 9.95
C ILE A 161 10.49 -1.22 11.08
N ASP A 162 11.31 -1.64 12.05
CA ASP A 162 11.83 -0.79 13.13
C ASP A 162 12.94 0.18 12.68
N GLY A 163 13.37 0.08 11.42
CA GLY A 163 14.42 0.89 10.83
C GLY A 163 15.81 0.25 10.88
N THR A 164 15.96 -0.95 11.43
CA THR A 164 17.22 -1.70 11.37
C THR A 164 17.60 -1.96 9.92
N ARG A 165 18.73 -1.39 9.50
CA ARG A 165 19.23 -1.56 8.14
C ARG A 165 19.91 -2.91 7.96
N LEU A 166 19.57 -3.58 6.86
CA LEU A 166 20.18 -4.82 6.42
C LEU A 166 21.33 -4.55 5.43
N GLU A 167 22.14 -5.56 5.13
CA GLU A 167 23.29 -5.41 4.22
C GLU A 167 22.88 -5.34 2.75
N GLU A 168 21.67 -5.85 2.42
CA GLU A 168 21.15 -5.89 1.08
C GLU A 168 20.80 -4.51 0.52
N LYS A 169 20.79 -4.43 -0.79
CA LYS A 169 20.29 -3.27 -1.52
C LYS A 169 18.86 -3.49 -1.99
N ALA A 170 18.09 -2.43 -1.95
CA ALA A 170 16.70 -2.45 -2.42
C ALA A 170 16.62 -2.89 -3.89
N LEU A 171 15.69 -3.78 -4.13
CA LEU A 171 15.42 -4.29 -5.48
C LEU A 171 14.91 -3.19 -6.41
N HIS A 172 14.17 -2.22 -5.84
CA HIS A 172 13.45 -1.18 -6.56
C HIS A 172 13.70 0.22 -5.95
N PRO A 173 14.93 0.77 -6.03
CA PRO A 173 15.27 2.04 -5.39
C PRO A 173 14.53 3.25 -5.98
N VAL A 174 14.18 3.23 -7.26
CA VAL A 174 13.41 4.33 -7.90
C VAL A 174 11.96 4.31 -7.40
N ALA A 175 11.41 3.12 -7.14
CA ALA A 175 10.09 2.96 -6.55
C ALA A 175 10.03 3.58 -5.13
N ILE A 176 11.05 3.37 -4.29
CA ILE A 176 11.14 3.95 -2.95
C ILE A 176 11.08 5.49 -3.03
N VAL A 177 11.84 6.09 -3.91
CA VAL A 177 11.82 7.56 -4.12
C VAL A 177 10.43 8.02 -4.59
N ALA A 178 9.82 7.30 -5.52
CA ALA A 178 8.51 7.63 -6.06
C ALA A 178 7.39 7.60 -5.00
N VAL A 179 7.34 6.54 -4.18
CA VAL A 179 6.28 6.43 -3.16
C VAL A 179 6.47 7.41 -1.99
N ASN A 180 7.72 7.76 -1.64
CA ASN A 180 8.00 8.81 -0.67
C ASN A 180 7.54 10.19 -1.16
N ALA A 181 7.72 10.49 -2.45
CA ALA A 181 7.17 11.70 -3.05
C ALA A 181 5.63 11.65 -3.06
N GLN A 182 5.02 10.51 -3.39
CA GLN A 182 3.57 10.36 -3.36
C GLN A 182 2.99 10.50 -1.94
N ALA A 183 3.73 10.10 -0.91
CA ALA A 183 3.38 10.33 0.50
C ALA A 183 3.13 11.82 0.82
N SER A 184 3.74 12.75 0.06
CA SER A 184 3.51 14.18 0.19
C SER A 184 2.06 14.62 -0.04
N LEU A 185 1.22 13.78 -0.63
CA LEU A 185 -0.22 14.05 -0.79
C LEU A 185 -0.99 13.93 0.54
N ALA A 186 -0.43 13.22 1.53
CA ALA A 186 -1.00 13.09 2.87
C ALA A 186 -0.18 13.86 3.93
N ALA A 187 1.12 14.08 3.68
CA ALA A 187 2.02 14.75 4.62
C ALA A 187 1.76 16.27 4.73
N ASP A 188 2.06 16.82 5.90
CA ASP A 188 2.10 18.27 6.16
C ASP A 188 3.44 18.72 6.80
N GLY A 189 4.41 17.80 6.88
CA GLY A 189 5.71 18.00 7.51
C GLY A 189 6.75 18.71 6.63
N PRO A 190 7.96 18.94 7.18
CA PRO A 190 8.99 19.74 6.52
C PRO A 190 9.68 19.05 5.32
N HIS A 191 9.51 17.73 5.16
CA HIS A 191 10.25 16.95 4.16
C HIS A 191 9.56 16.81 2.80
N ILE A 192 8.34 17.35 2.66
CA ILE A 192 7.56 17.32 1.41
C ILE A 192 8.41 17.76 0.21
N LYS A 193 9.01 18.97 0.33
CA LYS A 193 9.79 19.53 -0.77
C LYS A 193 10.99 18.66 -1.12
N GLU A 194 11.72 18.13 -0.13
CA GLU A 194 12.89 17.28 -0.36
C GLU A 194 12.50 15.98 -1.08
N CYS A 195 11.41 15.33 -0.66
CA CYS A 195 10.91 14.12 -1.28
C CYS A 195 10.49 14.35 -2.74
N VAL A 196 9.74 15.44 -3.01
CA VAL A 196 9.30 15.78 -4.36
C VAL A 196 10.48 16.19 -5.25
N ASP A 197 11.43 16.99 -4.75
CA ASP A 197 12.62 17.37 -5.50
C ASP A 197 13.48 16.14 -5.83
N ARG A 198 13.66 15.23 -4.89
CA ARG A 198 14.39 13.99 -5.11
C ARG A 198 13.73 13.14 -6.20
N PHE A 199 12.42 12.97 -6.14
CA PHE A 199 11.64 12.28 -7.16
C PHE A 199 11.82 12.91 -8.54
N TRP A 200 11.66 14.23 -8.65
CA TRP A 200 11.79 14.97 -9.90
C TRP A 200 13.17 14.82 -10.54
N ASN A 201 14.22 14.75 -9.72
CA ASN A 201 15.61 14.62 -10.18
C ASN A 201 16.07 13.15 -10.31
N THR A 202 15.24 12.15 -9.95
CA THR A 202 15.57 10.76 -10.10
C THR A 202 15.27 10.28 -11.51
N PRO A 203 16.28 9.79 -12.28
CA PRO A 203 16.04 9.28 -13.62
C PRO A 203 15.22 7.99 -13.58
N LEU A 204 14.45 7.77 -14.64
CA LEU A 204 13.77 6.49 -14.84
C LEU A 204 14.79 5.34 -14.88
N ARG A 205 14.43 4.23 -14.27
CA ARG A 205 15.27 3.04 -14.29
C ARG A 205 15.36 2.44 -15.69
N THR A 206 16.55 2.00 -16.06
CA THR A 206 16.82 1.27 -17.30
C THR A 206 17.24 -0.17 -17.00
N GLY A 207 17.28 -1.03 -18.01
CA GLY A 207 17.70 -2.42 -17.87
C GLY A 207 16.67 -3.31 -17.17
N ASP A 208 17.17 -4.31 -16.46
CA ASP A 208 16.35 -5.27 -15.71
C ASP A 208 15.58 -4.58 -14.61
N ARG A 209 14.38 -5.10 -14.29
CA ARG A 209 13.48 -4.62 -13.23
C ARG A 209 12.93 -3.20 -13.41
N ARG A 210 13.19 -2.53 -14.57
CA ARG A 210 12.65 -1.20 -14.89
C ARG A 210 11.12 -1.13 -14.84
N TYR A 211 10.44 -2.25 -15.08
CA TYR A 211 8.99 -2.32 -15.12
C TYR A 211 8.38 -1.83 -13.82
N TYR A 212 8.68 -2.48 -12.70
CA TYR A 212 8.10 -2.17 -11.40
C TYR A 212 8.45 -0.76 -10.94
N ASP A 213 9.75 -0.40 -10.97
CA ASP A 213 10.22 0.93 -10.60
C ASP A 213 9.50 2.03 -11.38
N ASN A 214 9.43 1.90 -12.70
CA ASN A 214 8.88 2.96 -13.55
C ASN A 214 7.36 3.02 -13.52
N PHE A 215 6.66 1.92 -13.19
CA PHE A 215 5.22 1.98 -12.95
C PHE A 215 4.90 2.73 -11.65
N LEU A 216 5.60 2.48 -10.57
CA LEU A 216 5.41 3.26 -9.34
C LEU A 216 5.81 4.73 -9.54
N TYR A 217 6.85 4.99 -10.32
CA TYR A 217 7.20 6.35 -10.73
C TYR A 217 6.06 7.02 -11.53
N LEU A 218 5.47 6.32 -12.50
CA LEU A 218 4.34 6.83 -13.27
C LEU A 218 3.11 7.11 -12.39
N PHE A 219 2.76 6.21 -11.49
CA PHE A 219 1.62 6.42 -10.57
C PHE A 219 1.86 7.61 -9.63
N ALA A 220 3.07 7.77 -9.08
CA ALA A 220 3.43 8.93 -8.28
C ALA A 220 3.34 10.23 -9.11
N MET A 221 3.81 10.23 -10.36
CA MET A 221 3.70 11.37 -11.27
C MET A 221 2.23 11.76 -11.53
N LEU A 222 1.38 10.76 -11.82
CA LEU A 222 -0.05 10.98 -12.06
C LEU A 222 -0.75 11.51 -10.80
N ALA A 223 -0.41 10.98 -9.63
CA ALA A 223 -1.00 11.41 -8.36
C ALA A 223 -0.59 12.85 -8.02
N LEU A 224 0.70 13.15 -8.01
CA LEU A 224 1.25 14.47 -7.70
C LEU A 224 0.81 15.56 -8.69
N SER A 225 0.57 15.21 -9.96
CA SER A 225 0.05 16.13 -10.96
C SER A 225 -1.48 16.31 -10.95
N GLY A 226 -2.20 15.62 -10.04
CA GLY A 226 -3.66 15.66 -9.95
C GLY A 226 -4.39 14.90 -11.06
N ASN A 227 -3.67 14.08 -11.84
CA ASN A 227 -4.25 13.30 -12.92
C ASN A 227 -4.69 11.88 -12.48
N TYR A 228 -4.29 11.42 -11.30
CA TYR A 228 -4.81 10.20 -10.70
C TYR A 228 -6.00 10.56 -9.78
N ARG A 229 -7.17 10.66 -10.38
CA ARG A 229 -8.37 11.19 -9.72
C ARG A 229 -9.61 10.41 -10.10
N ILE A 230 -10.66 10.53 -9.28
CA ILE A 230 -11.99 10.01 -9.59
C ILE A 230 -12.61 10.92 -10.67
N TYR A 231 -12.97 10.31 -11.80
CA TYR A 231 -13.72 10.98 -12.86
C TYR A 231 -15.21 10.81 -12.59
N LYS A 232 -15.91 11.93 -12.51
CA LYS A 232 -17.36 11.99 -12.31
C LYS A 232 -18.10 11.85 -13.63
#